data_2c52897fb1c6877b71a1ecdc4086e553
#
_entry.id   2c52897fb1c6877b71a1ecdc4086e553
#
_cell.length_a   1.000
_cell.length_b   1.000
_cell.length_c   1.000
_cell.angle_alpha   90.00
_cell.angle_beta   90.00
_cell.angle_gamma   90.00
#
_symmetry.space_group_name_H-M   'P 1'
#
loop_
_entity.id
_entity.type
_entity.pdbx_description
1 polymer ?
#
loop_
_entity_poly.entity_id
_entity_poly.type
_entity_poly.pdbx_seq_one_letter_code
_entity_poly.pdbx_strand_id
1 'polypeptide(L)'
;DALVWVGDRPTADRAARTLGTEPKAVTFIRSRLEDNPGLLATDPGYRSRIMLLPLIERERLLGGNWDIRPAAGLVFDRAWFDVVEYPPAEARRVRYWDKGGSAGSGDWSAGVRIAVDDARGLYTVEDVVRGQWSALDRERVIRQTAEADGYEVAVWEEQEPGSGGKESAEATIRNLAGYAVRAERVTGDKLARAGGLAAQAEARNVRLVRGEWNEAFLRELHAFDGTGRGHDDQVDAAAGAFRKLAAGGAPGIRVAGAEDRREGGARVTIRVRAGGGDQ
;
A
#
# COMPACT_ATOMS: atom_id res chain seq x y z
N ASP A 1 -4.02 11.78 -29.63
CA ASP A 1 -3.21 13.00 -29.61
C ASP A 1 -1.95 12.71 -28.80
N ALA A 2 -0.76 12.84 -29.46
CA ALA A 2 0.51 12.64 -28.80
C ALA A 2 1.07 13.99 -28.31
N LEU A 3 1.46 14.06 -27.05
CA LEU A 3 2.22 15.18 -26.48
C LEU A 3 3.70 14.96 -26.74
N VAL A 4 4.35 15.92 -27.41
CA VAL A 4 5.80 15.90 -27.66
C VAL A 4 6.44 16.99 -26.83
N TRP A 5 7.34 16.59 -25.90
CA TRP A 5 8.11 17.49 -25.06
C TRP A 5 9.47 17.78 -25.69
N VAL A 6 9.84 19.02 -25.76
CA VAL A 6 11.14 19.47 -26.29
C VAL A 6 11.79 20.48 -25.34
N GLY A 7 13.11 20.44 -25.25
CA GLY A 7 13.85 21.22 -24.27
C GLY A 7 14.16 22.66 -24.68
N ASP A 8 13.93 23.01 -25.96
CA ASP A 8 14.28 24.34 -26.47
C ASP A 8 13.27 24.85 -27.51
N ARG A 9 13.20 26.16 -27.66
CA ARG A 9 12.25 26.83 -28.54
C ARG A 9 12.44 26.52 -30.02
N PRO A 10 13.68 26.51 -30.58
CA PRO A 10 13.90 26.16 -31.99
C PRO A 10 13.42 24.74 -32.37
N THR A 11 13.60 23.78 -31.45
CA THR A 11 13.13 22.40 -31.66
C THR A 11 11.61 22.34 -31.57
N ALA A 12 10.98 23.08 -30.63
CA ALA A 12 9.55 23.20 -30.52
C ALA A 12 8.92 23.79 -31.78
N ASP A 13 9.48 24.85 -32.31
CA ASP A 13 8.99 25.51 -33.53
C ASP A 13 9.13 24.63 -34.77
N ARG A 14 10.16 23.76 -34.85
CA ARG A 14 10.31 22.76 -35.91
C ARG A 14 9.28 21.67 -35.81
N ALA A 15 9.11 21.09 -34.61
CA ALA A 15 8.11 20.03 -34.35
C ALA A 15 6.69 20.55 -34.65
N ALA A 16 6.38 21.76 -34.21
CA ALA A 16 5.08 22.38 -34.41
C ALA A 16 4.75 22.60 -35.90
N ARG A 17 5.74 23.05 -36.69
CA ARG A 17 5.57 23.16 -38.16
C ARG A 17 5.31 21.80 -38.81
N THR A 18 6.02 20.77 -38.40
CA THR A 18 5.83 19.40 -38.91
C THR A 18 4.48 18.82 -38.56
N LEU A 19 3.98 19.13 -37.35
CA LEU A 19 2.71 18.59 -36.81
C LEU A 19 1.50 19.49 -37.09
N GLY A 20 1.69 20.67 -37.69
CA GLY A 20 0.61 21.63 -37.97
C GLY A 20 -0.03 22.19 -36.68
N THR A 21 0.76 22.36 -35.61
CA THR A 21 0.30 22.81 -34.29
C THR A 21 1.06 24.04 -33.83
N GLU A 22 0.59 24.67 -32.74
CA GLU A 22 1.33 25.75 -32.07
C GLU A 22 2.06 25.21 -30.82
N PRO A 23 3.36 25.53 -30.63
CA PRO A 23 4.07 25.12 -29.45
C PRO A 23 3.60 25.96 -28.24
N LYS A 24 3.43 25.32 -27.10
CA LYS A 24 3.12 25.99 -25.82
C LYS A 24 4.32 25.89 -24.90
N ALA A 25 4.71 27.01 -24.30
CA ALA A 25 5.70 27.01 -23.25
C ALA A 25 5.09 26.56 -21.93
N VAL A 26 5.77 25.63 -21.26
CA VAL A 26 5.43 25.22 -19.88
C VAL A 26 6.62 25.58 -19.01
N THR A 27 6.36 26.36 -17.97
CA THR A 27 7.36 26.70 -16.95
C THR A 27 6.96 26.08 -15.64
N PHE A 28 7.87 25.32 -15.04
CA PHE A 28 7.68 24.78 -13.69
C PHE A 28 8.33 25.73 -12.69
N ILE A 29 7.55 26.22 -11.74
CA ILE A 29 8.01 27.06 -10.64
C ILE A 29 7.93 26.21 -9.37
N ARG A 30 9.09 25.89 -8.79
CA ARG A 30 9.14 25.15 -7.51
C ARG A 30 8.61 26.05 -6.40
N SER A 31 7.66 25.54 -5.62
CA SER A 31 7.13 26.20 -4.45
C SER A 31 7.12 25.22 -3.27
N ARG A 32 7.44 25.70 -2.09
CA ARG A 32 7.37 24.95 -0.83
C ARG A 32 6.10 25.33 -0.08
N LEU A 33 5.71 24.51 0.88
CA LEU A 33 4.55 24.85 1.72
C LEU A 33 4.75 26.19 2.45
N GLU A 34 5.97 26.46 2.91
CA GLU A 34 6.35 27.69 3.61
C GLU A 34 6.18 28.95 2.75
N ASP A 35 6.22 28.81 1.42
CA ASP A 35 6.01 29.92 0.48
C ASP A 35 4.54 30.37 0.41
N ASN A 36 3.64 29.62 1.08
CA ASN A 36 2.20 29.93 1.14
C ASN A 36 1.70 30.17 2.58
N PRO A 37 2.09 31.28 3.21
CA PRO A 37 1.69 31.58 4.59
C PRO A 37 0.18 31.75 4.74
N GLY A 38 -0.52 32.15 3.67
CA GLY A 38 -1.99 32.26 3.67
C GLY A 38 -2.68 30.91 3.87
N LEU A 39 -2.20 29.87 3.23
CA LEU A 39 -2.71 28.51 3.43
C LEU A 39 -2.49 28.02 4.88
N LEU A 40 -1.29 28.23 5.41
CA LEU A 40 -0.96 27.83 6.78
C LEU A 40 -1.77 28.60 7.83
N ALA A 41 -2.08 29.86 7.57
CA ALA A 41 -2.94 30.66 8.44
C ALA A 41 -4.41 30.21 8.40
N THR A 42 -4.90 29.84 7.21
CA THR A 42 -6.29 29.39 7.02
C THR A 42 -6.52 27.98 7.51
N ASP A 43 -5.52 27.12 7.35
CA ASP A 43 -5.57 25.71 7.73
C ASP A 43 -4.30 25.27 8.48
N PRO A 44 -4.20 25.54 9.78
CA PRO A 44 -3.04 25.17 10.61
C PRO A 44 -2.77 23.65 10.64
N GLY A 45 -3.79 22.82 10.39
CA GLY A 45 -3.68 21.37 10.34
C GLY A 45 -3.14 20.81 9.03
N TYR A 46 -2.97 21.64 7.99
CA TYR A 46 -2.56 21.18 6.66
C TYR A 46 -1.20 20.46 6.68
N ARG A 47 -0.20 21.05 7.33
CA ARG A 47 1.13 20.44 7.50
C ARG A 47 1.04 19.05 8.15
N SER A 48 0.26 18.92 9.22
CA SER A 48 0.12 17.64 9.94
C SER A 48 -0.52 16.56 9.06
N ARG A 49 -1.49 16.93 8.20
CA ARG A 49 -2.07 15.98 7.25
C ARG A 49 -1.07 15.51 6.19
N ILE A 50 -0.23 16.41 5.66
CA ILE A 50 0.83 16.03 4.71
C ILE A 50 1.86 15.12 5.38
N MET A 51 2.17 15.32 6.65
CA MET A 51 3.10 14.46 7.39
C MET A 51 2.63 13.00 7.51
N LEU A 52 1.34 12.73 7.30
CA LEU A 52 0.78 11.38 7.25
C LEU A 52 0.94 10.69 5.89
N LEU A 53 1.38 11.42 4.86
CA LEU A 53 1.60 10.87 3.53
C LEU A 53 2.95 10.13 3.46
N PRO A 54 3.10 9.19 2.51
CA PRO A 54 4.38 8.55 2.22
C PRO A 54 5.48 9.58 1.93
N LEU A 55 6.73 9.22 2.22
CA LEU A 55 7.89 10.10 2.11
C LEU A 55 7.96 10.86 0.77
N ILE A 56 7.77 10.18 -0.34
CA ILE A 56 7.85 10.80 -1.69
C ILE A 56 6.79 11.90 -1.85
N GLU A 57 5.56 11.64 -1.42
CA GLU A 57 4.48 12.63 -1.49
C GLU A 57 4.71 13.80 -0.53
N ARG A 58 5.24 13.52 0.66
CA ARG A 58 5.64 14.58 1.61
C ARG A 58 6.69 15.49 0.99
N GLU A 59 7.76 14.94 0.42
CA GLU A 59 8.83 15.69 -0.19
C GLU A 59 8.36 16.56 -1.36
N ARG A 60 7.42 16.06 -2.16
CA ARG A 60 6.79 16.82 -3.23
C ARG A 60 5.97 17.99 -2.70
N LEU A 61 5.10 17.73 -1.73
CA LEU A 61 4.12 18.72 -1.25
C LEU A 61 4.70 19.69 -0.23
N LEU A 62 5.59 19.26 0.68
CA LEU A 62 6.23 20.15 1.65
C LEU A 62 7.43 20.86 1.06
N GLY A 63 8.34 20.08 0.45
CA GLY A 63 9.62 20.58 -0.04
C GLY A 63 9.59 21.15 -1.45
N GLY A 64 8.48 20.99 -2.19
CA GLY A 64 8.41 21.32 -3.60
C GLY A 64 9.40 20.50 -4.45
N ASN A 65 9.83 19.33 -3.94
CA ASN A 65 10.80 18.48 -4.63
C ASN A 65 10.10 17.55 -5.63
N TRP A 66 9.73 18.10 -6.78
CA TRP A 66 9.06 17.34 -7.84
C TRP A 66 10.02 16.49 -8.68
N ASP A 67 11.33 16.65 -8.45
CA ASP A 67 12.36 15.81 -9.09
C ASP A 67 12.57 14.49 -8.36
N ILE A 68 12.06 14.36 -7.14
CA ILE A 68 12.15 13.10 -6.40
C ILE A 68 11.45 11.98 -7.18
N ARG A 69 12.19 10.90 -7.38
CA ARG A 69 11.68 9.70 -8.06
C ARG A 69 11.65 8.56 -7.05
N PRO A 70 10.66 7.67 -7.15
CA PRO A 70 10.72 6.42 -6.44
C PRO A 70 12.04 5.71 -6.72
N ALA A 71 12.70 5.24 -5.67
CA ALA A 71 13.92 4.47 -5.74
C ALA A 71 13.94 3.48 -4.60
N ALA A 72 14.82 2.49 -4.67
CA ALA A 72 15.00 1.51 -3.60
C ALA A 72 15.21 2.21 -2.25
N GLY A 73 14.49 1.76 -1.22
CA GLY A 73 14.55 2.32 0.13
C GLY A 73 13.74 3.60 0.37
N LEU A 74 13.21 4.26 -0.67
CA LEU A 74 12.42 5.48 -0.49
C LEU A 74 10.94 5.20 -0.22
N VAL A 75 10.40 4.07 -0.68
CA VAL A 75 9.02 3.67 -0.39
C VAL A 75 8.97 2.82 0.86
N PHE A 76 9.84 1.84 0.94
CA PHE A 76 10.02 0.99 2.12
C PHE A 76 11.50 0.87 2.45
N ASP A 77 11.87 1.23 3.68
CA ASP A 77 13.19 0.95 4.22
C ASP A 77 13.14 -0.31 5.09
N ARG A 78 14.08 -1.24 4.86
CA ARG A 78 14.22 -2.48 5.66
C ARG A 78 14.32 -2.19 7.16
N ALA A 79 14.95 -1.08 7.52
CA ALA A 79 15.12 -0.66 8.89
C ALA A 79 13.80 -0.28 9.60
N TRP A 80 12.70 -0.12 8.88
CA TRP A 80 11.39 0.20 9.45
C TRP A 80 10.67 -1.00 10.08
N PHE A 81 11.14 -2.22 9.82
CA PHE A 81 10.47 -3.45 10.22
C PHE A 81 11.19 -4.14 11.37
N ASP A 82 10.51 -4.26 12.49
CA ASP A 82 10.99 -5.06 13.61
C ASP A 82 10.57 -6.52 13.42
N VAL A 83 11.49 -7.46 13.73
CA VAL A 83 11.20 -8.89 13.69
C VAL A 83 10.84 -9.37 15.09
N VAL A 84 9.68 -10.03 15.21
CA VAL A 84 9.17 -10.60 16.46
C VAL A 84 9.14 -12.12 16.38
N GLU A 85 9.22 -12.78 17.54
CA GLU A 85 9.25 -14.25 17.57
C GLU A 85 7.86 -14.88 17.41
N TYR A 86 6.80 -14.16 17.84
CA TYR A 86 5.44 -14.70 17.86
C TYR A 86 4.44 -13.68 17.31
N PRO A 87 3.39 -14.18 16.62
CA PRO A 87 2.29 -13.33 16.19
C PRO A 87 1.45 -12.85 17.40
N PRO A 88 0.65 -11.78 17.24
CA PRO A 88 -0.29 -11.35 18.27
C PRO A 88 -1.35 -12.43 18.53
N ALA A 89 -1.65 -12.71 19.81
CA ALA A 89 -2.61 -13.74 20.18
C ALA A 89 -4.04 -13.35 19.73
N GLU A 90 -4.46 -12.13 20.05
CA GLU A 90 -5.77 -11.60 19.66
C GLU A 90 -5.61 -10.56 18.56
N ALA A 91 -6.02 -10.91 17.34
CA ALA A 91 -5.88 -10.04 16.18
C ALA A 91 -6.86 -10.44 15.07
N ARG A 92 -7.31 -9.47 14.31
CA ARG A 92 -7.99 -9.76 13.04
C ARG A 92 -6.96 -10.09 11.99
N ARG A 93 -7.22 -11.11 11.17
CA ARG A 93 -6.27 -11.63 10.18
C ARG A 93 -6.87 -11.62 8.79
N VAL A 94 -6.03 -11.30 7.81
CA VAL A 94 -6.34 -11.38 6.38
C VAL A 94 -5.17 -12.02 5.66
N ARG A 95 -5.46 -12.99 4.79
CA ARG A 95 -4.57 -13.47 3.75
C ARG A 95 -4.98 -12.82 2.44
N TYR A 96 -4.06 -12.14 1.79
CA TYR A 96 -4.32 -11.54 0.49
C TYR A 96 -3.40 -12.17 -0.56
N TRP A 97 -3.97 -12.56 -1.69
CA TRP A 97 -3.25 -13.15 -2.81
C TRP A 97 -3.17 -12.19 -3.98
N ASP A 98 -1.96 -12.00 -4.49
CA ASP A 98 -1.66 -11.51 -5.82
C ASP A 98 -1.25 -12.71 -6.68
N LYS A 99 -1.93 -12.95 -7.79
CA LYS A 99 -1.79 -14.17 -8.58
C LYS A 99 -1.05 -13.90 -9.88
N GLY A 100 0.22 -14.33 -9.98
CA GLY A 100 0.97 -14.32 -11.24
C GLY A 100 0.40 -15.29 -12.27
N GLY A 101 0.49 -14.91 -13.54
CA GLY A 101 -0.13 -15.65 -14.65
C GLY A 101 0.67 -16.83 -15.19
N SER A 102 1.95 -17.01 -14.86
CA SER A 102 2.86 -17.93 -15.56
C SER A 102 3.58 -18.90 -14.67
N ALA A 103 3.75 -20.14 -15.13
CA ALA A 103 4.55 -21.16 -14.47
C ALA A 103 6.04 -21.05 -14.86
N GLY A 104 6.94 -21.07 -13.88
CA GLY A 104 8.39 -21.20 -14.10
C GLY A 104 9.12 -19.97 -14.65
N SER A 105 8.40 -18.96 -15.12
CA SER A 105 8.96 -17.68 -15.57
C SER A 105 7.88 -16.57 -15.52
N GLY A 106 8.28 -15.32 -15.39
CA GLY A 106 7.34 -14.18 -15.31
C GLY A 106 6.96 -13.85 -13.88
N ASP A 107 5.72 -13.36 -13.69
CA ASP A 107 5.24 -12.87 -12.41
C ASP A 107 5.04 -13.99 -11.40
N TRP A 108 5.33 -13.68 -10.14
CA TRP A 108 5.13 -14.60 -9.03
C TRP A 108 3.69 -14.53 -8.53
N SER A 109 3.24 -15.64 -7.96
CA SER A 109 2.05 -15.57 -7.10
C SER A 109 2.52 -15.39 -5.67
N ALA A 110 1.94 -14.45 -4.96
CA ALA A 110 2.28 -14.16 -3.58
C ALA A 110 1.02 -14.11 -2.71
N GLY A 111 1.06 -14.79 -1.56
CA GLY A 111 0.02 -14.73 -0.54
C GLY A 111 0.59 -14.22 0.77
N VAL A 112 0.16 -13.05 1.23
CA VAL A 112 0.66 -12.42 2.45
C VAL A 112 -0.41 -12.43 3.53
N ARG A 113 -0.09 -12.99 4.71
CA ARG A 113 -0.97 -12.95 5.88
C ARG A 113 -0.53 -11.85 6.83
N ILE A 114 -1.45 -10.92 7.09
CA ILE A 114 -1.26 -9.83 8.05
C ILE A 114 -2.31 -9.94 9.15
N ALA A 115 -1.86 -9.71 10.38
CA ALA A 115 -2.69 -9.52 11.55
C ALA A 115 -2.72 -8.05 11.98
N VAL A 116 -3.82 -7.57 12.55
CA VAL A 116 -3.89 -6.28 13.21
C VAL A 116 -4.35 -6.43 14.66
N ASP A 117 -3.54 -5.93 15.58
CA ASP A 117 -3.93 -5.68 16.96
C ASP A 117 -4.63 -4.31 17.02
N ASP A 118 -5.96 -4.33 16.97
CA ASP A 118 -6.77 -3.11 16.98
C ASP A 118 -6.59 -2.29 18.27
N ALA A 119 -6.23 -2.95 19.39
CA ALA A 119 -6.01 -2.27 20.65
C ALA A 119 -4.73 -1.44 20.64
N ARG A 120 -3.69 -1.91 19.95
CA ARG A 120 -2.39 -1.21 19.84
C ARG A 120 -2.21 -0.47 18.53
N GLY A 121 -3.03 -0.75 17.51
CA GLY A 121 -2.87 -0.22 16.15
C GLY A 121 -1.63 -0.77 15.45
N LEU A 122 -1.18 -1.99 15.80
CA LEU A 122 0.00 -2.62 15.26
C LEU A 122 -0.39 -3.68 14.25
N TYR A 123 0.31 -3.66 13.13
CA TYR A 123 0.19 -4.67 12.07
C TYR A 123 1.36 -5.64 12.17
N THR A 124 1.10 -6.92 11.94
CA THR A 124 2.13 -7.95 11.94
C THR A 124 1.98 -8.82 10.71
N VAL A 125 2.99 -8.83 9.83
CA VAL A 125 3.08 -9.81 8.76
C VAL A 125 3.47 -11.12 9.40
N GLU A 126 2.57 -12.10 9.34
CA GLU A 126 2.73 -13.37 10.04
C GLU A 126 3.32 -14.46 9.16
N ASP A 127 3.03 -14.40 7.84
CA ASP A 127 3.50 -15.41 6.90
C ASP A 127 3.42 -14.90 5.46
N VAL A 128 4.35 -15.37 4.62
CA VAL A 128 4.40 -15.12 3.18
C VAL A 128 4.64 -16.42 2.43
N VAL A 129 3.71 -16.73 1.53
CA VAL A 129 3.81 -17.85 0.60
C VAL A 129 4.04 -17.28 -0.80
N ARG A 130 5.04 -17.76 -1.51
CA ARG A 130 5.42 -17.24 -2.83
C ARG A 130 5.91 -18.34 -3.75
N GLY A 131 5.55 -18.27 -5.01
CA GLY A 131 6.05 -19.21 -6.03
C GLY A 131 5.58 -18.89 -7.44
N GLN A 132 6.22 -19.52 -8.40
CA GLN A 132 5.83 -19.46 -9.82
C GLN A 132 5.20 -20.80 -10.20
N TRP A 133 3.91 -20.92 -9.96
CA TRP A 133 3.15 -22.16 -10.13
C TRP A 133 2.30 -22.14 -11.40
N SER A 134 2.00 -23.34 -11.92
CA SER A 134 0.90 -23.49 -12.87
C SER A 134 -0.42 -23.06 -12.20
N ALA A 135 -1.44 -22.75 -12.99
CA ALA A 135 -2.76 -22.39 -12.45
C ALA A 135 -3.30 -23.47 -11.48
N LEU A 136 -3.12 -24.74 -11.84
CA LEU A 136 -3.56 -25.87 -11.00
C LEU A 136 -2.77 -25.96 -9.68
N ASP A 137 -1.45 -25.85 -9.76
CA ASP A 137 -0.60 -25.96 -8.56
C ASP A 137 -0.79 -24.74 -7.66
N ARG A 138 -0.97 -23.54 -8.24
CA ARG A 138 -1.32 -22.34 -7.49
C ARG A 138 -2.61 -22.53 -6.68
N GLU A 139 -3.67 -23.04 -7.30
CA GLU A 139 -4.92 -23.31 -6.61
C GLU A 139 -4.78 -24.35 -5.49
N ARG A 140 -3.90 -25.36 -5.65
CA ARG A 140 -3.55 -26.31 -4.58
C ARG A 140 -2.85 -25.61 -3.42
N VAL A 141 -1.85 -24.77 -3.73
CA VAL A 141 -1.10 -24.00 -2.71
C VAL A 141 -2.04 -23.06 -1.96
N ILE A 142 -2.90 -22.32 -2.67
CA ILE A 142 -3.89 -21.44 -2.06
C ILE A 142 -4.78 -22.21 -1.08
N ARG A 143 -5.27 -23.40 -1.48
CA ARG A 143 -6.09 -24.25 -0.60
C ARG A 143 -5.33 -24.75 0.61
N GLN A 144 -4.14 -25.31 0.42
CA GLN A 144 -3.28 -25.78 1.53
C GLN A 144 -2.94 -24.66 2.51
N THR A 145 -2.69 -23.47 1.98
CA THR A 145 -2.44 -22.26 2.82
C THR A 145 -3.69 -21.89 3.62
N ALA A 146 -4.87 -21.90 3.01
CA ALA A 146 -6.11 -21.61 3.73
C ALA A 146 -6.43 -22.64 4.81
N GLU A 147 -6.13 -23.92 4.57
CA GLU A 147 -6.24 -25.01 5.55
C GLU A 147 -5.30 -24.80 6.74
N ALA A 148 -4.06 -24.36 6.48
CA ALA A 148 -3.07 -24.07 7.52
C ALA A 148 -3.40 -22.77 8.29
N ASP A 149 -3.96 -21.75 7.62
CA ASP A 149 -4.36 -20.48 8.22
C ASP A 149 -5.61 -20.64 9.13
N GLY A 150 -6.51 -21.57 8.79
CA GLY A 150 -7.76 -21.80 9.50
C GLY A 150 -8.91 -20.91 9.05
N TYR A 151 -10.13 -21.25 9.52
CA TYR A 151 -11.38 -20.60 9.10
C TYR A 151 -11.53 -19.15 9.56
N GLU A 152 -10.78 -18.72 10.54
CA GLU A 152 -10.84 -17.36 11.10
C GLU A 152 -10.06 -16.33 10.26
N VAL A 153 -9.23 -16.79 9.34
CA VAL A 153 -8.48 -15.92 8.43
C VAL A 153 -9.32 -15.65 7.18
N ALA A 154 -9.70 -14.39 6.97
CA ALA A 154 -10.38 -14.00 5.75
C ALA A 154 -9.40 -14.02 4.56
N VAL A 155 -9.77 -14.70 3.48
CA VAL A 155 -8.96 -14.80 2.26
C VAL A 155 -9.46 -13.78 1.25
N TRP A 156 -8.54 -13.01 0.70
CA TRP A 156 -8.79 -12.07 -0.37
C TRP A 156 -7.83 -12.30 -1.53
N GLU A 157 -8.27 -11.97 -2.73
CA GLU A 157 -7.42 -12.02 -3.91
C GLU A 157 -7.66 -10.82 -4.83
N GLU A 158 -6.63 -10.44 -5.58
CA GLU A 158 -6.77 -9.50 -6.68
C GLU A 158 -7.42 -10.20 -7.87
N GLN A 159 -8.47 -9.59 -8.41
CA GLN A 159 -9.11 -10.03 -9.65
C GLN A 159 -8.54 -9.22 -10.81
N GLU A 160 -7.78 -9.85 -11.68
CA GLU A 160 -7.29 -9.23 -12.89
C GLU A 160 -8.45 -8.71 -13.78
N PRO A 161 -8.20 -7.66 -14.58
CA PRO A 161 -9.18 -7.19 -15.58
C PRO A 161 -9.51 -8.25 -16.63
N GLY A 162 -10.73 -8.21 -17.13
CA GLY A 162 -11.18 -9.10 -18.20
C GLY A 162 -11.88 -10.37 -17.73
N SER A 163 -12.31 -11.18 -18.70
CA SER A 163 -13.08 -12.42 -18.45
C SER A 163 -12.24 -13.50 -17.76
N GLY A 164 -10.98 -13.64 -18.19
CA GLY A 164 -10.06 -14.61 -17.59
C GLY A 164 -9.78 -14.36 -16.12
N GLY A 165 -9.61 -13.08 -15.72
CA GLY A 165 -9.45 -12.70 -14.31
C GLY A 165 -10.70 -13.02 -13.47
N LYS A 166 -11.89 -12.79 -14.04
CA LYS A 166 -13.15 -13.16 -13.39
C LYS A 166 -13.28 -14.68 -13.21
N GLU A 167 -13.00 -15.45 -14.25
CA GLU A 167 -13.05 -16.92 -14.20
C GLU A 167 -12.06 -17.49 -13.20
N SER A 168 -10.83 -16.93 -13.15
CA SER A 168 -9.81 -17.31 -12.17
C SER A 168 -10.28 -17.02 -10.74
N ALA A 169 -10.88 -15.86 -10.48
CA ALA A 169 -11.40 -15.52 -9.18
C ALA A 169 -12.57 -16.44 -8.76
N GLU A 170 -13.49 -16.71 -9.65
CA GLU A 170 -14.58 -17.66 -9.39
C GLU A 170 -14.07 -19.09 -9.13
N ALA A 171 -12.98 -19.49 -9.79
CA ALA A 171 -12.36 -20.79 -9.55
C ALA A 171 -11.78 -20.90 -8.14
N THR A 172 -11.06 -19.87 -7.67
CA THR A 172 -10.51 -19.82 -6.31
C THR A 172 -11.61 -19.79 -5.25
N ILE A 173 -12.68 -18.99 -5.46
CA ILE A 173 -13.82 -18.96 -4.55
C ILE A 173 -14.48 -20.33 -4.44
N ARG A 174 -14.66 -21.05 -5.55
CA ARG A 174 -15.18 -22.43 -5.54
C ARG A 174 -14.22 -23.41 -4.86
N ASN A 175 -12.92 -23.29 -5.15
CA ASN A 175 -11.88 -24.11 -4.54
C ASN A 175 -11.86 -23.99 -3.01
N LEU A 176 -12.08 -22.79 -2.49
CA LEU A 176 -12.08 -22.48 -1.06
C LEU A 176 -13.50 -22.48 -0.45
N ALA A 177 -14.42 -23.30 -0.99
CA ALA A 177 -15.75 -23.43 -0.40
C ALA A 177 -15.68 -23.79 1.10
N GLY A 178 -16.38 -23.01 1.93
CA GLY A 178 -16.35 -23.12 3.39
C GLY A 178 -15.47 -22.09 4.10
N TYR A 179 -14.59 -21.40 3.38
CA TYR A 179 -13.78 -20.30 3.89
C TYR A 179 -14.41 -18.93 3.56
N ALA A 180 -14.04 -17.90 4.32
CA ALA A 180 -14.44 -16.52 4.02
C ALA A 180 -13.57 -15.94 2.90
N VAL A 181 -13.96 -16.17 1.63
CA VAL A 181 -13.18 -15.79 0.44
C VAL A 181 -13.86 -14.68 -0.32
N ARG A 182 -13.06 -13.72 -0.81
CA ARG A 182 -13.53 -12.62 -1.65
C ARG A 182 -12.48 -12.22 -2.66
N ALA A 183 -12.92 -11.85 -3.86
CA ALA A 183 -12.07 -11.24 -4.88
C ALA A 183 -12.40 -9.75 -5.01
N GLU A 184 -11.39 -8.92 -5.29
CA GLU A 184 -11.61 -7.50 -5.57
C GLU A 184 -10.88 -7.08 -6.84
N ARG A 185 -11.49 -6.17 -7.59
CA ARG A 185 -10.80 -5.45 -8.65
C ARG A 185 -10.01 -4.30 -8.05
N VAL A 186 -8.74 -4.28 -8.35
CA VAL A 186 -7.87 -3.21 -7.89
C VAL A 186 -7.65 -2.22 -9.03
N THR A 187 -7.78 -0.94 -8.73
CA THR A 187 -7.56 0.17 -9.66
C THR A 187 -6.61 1.17 -9.03
N GLY A 188 -5.94 1.95 -9.88
CA GLY A 188 -5.04 3.00 -9.44
C GLY A 188 -3.57 2.61 -9.47
N ASP A 189 -2.76 3.57 -9.15
CA ASP A 189 -1.30 3.50 -9.15
C ASP A 189 -0.78 2.61 -8.01
N LYS A 190 0.22 1.77 -8.30
CA LYS A 190 0.84 0.85 -7.33
C LYS A 190 1.41 1.59 -6.11
N LEU A 191 2.06 2.73 -6.35
CA LEU A 191 2.64 3.54 -5.29
C LEU A 191 1.57 4.07 -4.33
N ALA A 192 0.44 4.55 -4.88
CA ALA A 192 -0.69 5.00 -4.08
C ALA A 192 -1.31 3.87 -3.25
N ARG A 193 -1.40 2.65 -3.83
CA ARG A 193 -1.92 1.46 -3.13
C ARG A 193 -1.01 1.03 -1.96
N ALA A 194 0.31 1.08 -2.16
CA ALA A 194 1.29 0.72 -1.14
C ALA A 194 1.47 1.81 -0.06
N GLY A 195 1.06 3.05 -0.35
CA GLY A 195 1.33 4.22 0.47
C GLY A 195 0.86 4.10 1.92
N GLY A 196 -0.32 3.52 2.15
CA GLY A 196 -0.82 3.32 3.51
C GLY A 196 0.04 2.35 4.33
N LEU A 197 0.45 1.23 3.73
CA LEU A 197 1.35 0.28 4.38
C LEU A 197 2.73 0.90 4.62
N ALA A 198 3.25 1.65 3.64
CA ALA A 198 4.53 2.34 3.75
C ALA A 198 4.55 3.36 4.90
N ALA A 199 3.49 4.17 5.04
CA ALA A 199 3.37 5.14 6.12
C ALA A 199 3.32 4.45 7.51
N GLN A 200 2.63 3.32 7.62
CA GLN A 200 2.61 2.55 8.87
C GLN A 200 3.96 1.87 9.16
N ALA A 201 4.65 1.39 8.14
CA ALA A 201 6.00 0.83 8.30
C ALA A 201 6.99 1.91 8.74
N GLU A 202 6.99 3.09 8.13
CA GLU A 202 7.82 4.23 8.53
C GLU A 202 7.56 4.66 9.99
N ALA A 203 6.29 4.62 10.41
CA ALA A 203 5.89 4.88 11.80
C ALA A 203 6.21 3.73 12.77
N ARG A 204 6.89 2.66 12.33
CA ARG A 204 7.21 1.47 13.14
C ARG A 204 6.01 0.69 13.65
N ASN A 205 4.87 0.83 12.98
CA ASN A 205 3.63 0.12 13.32
C ASN A 205 3.49 -1.22 12.58
N VAL A 206 4.47 -1.59 11.73
CA VAL A 206 4.47 -2.86 11.00
C VAL A 206 5.63 -3.74 11.47
N ARG A 207 5.33 -4.97 11.87
CA ARG A 207 6.28 -5.97 12.35
C ARG A 207 6.24 -7.21 11.47
N LEU A 208 7.29 -8.02 11.53
CA LEU A 208 7.35 -9.31 10.84
C LEU A 208 7.52 -10.42 11.87
N VAL A 209 6.77 -11.50 11.75
CA VAL A 209 7.09 -12.74 12.48
C VAL A 209 8.34 -13.35 11.86
N ARG A 210 9.27 -13.85 12.71
CA ARG A 210 10.48 -14.51 12.24
C ARG A 210 10.15 -15.72 11.36
N GLY A 211 10.69 -15.74 10.14
CA GLY A 211 10.50 -16.80 9.18
C GLY A 211 11.55 -16.76 8.06
N GLU A 212 11.71 -17.86 7.35
CA GLU A 212 12.65 -17.96 6.22
C GLU A 212 12.30 -17.00 5.08
N TRP A 213 11.05 -16.59 4.98
CA TRP A 213 10.54 -15.65 3.98
C TRP A 213 10.96 -14.19 4.23
N ASN A 214 11.39 -13.83 5.44
CA ASN A 214 11.66 -12.43 5.83
C ASN A 214 12.65 -11.74 4.88
N GLU A 215 13.76 -12.41 4.55
CA GLU A 215 14.80 -11.79 3.72
C GLU A 215 14.32 -11.51 2.29
N ALA A 216 13.58 -12.45 1.69
CA ALA A 216 13.03 -12.27 0.34
C ALA A 216 11.96 -11.18 0.30
N PHE A 217 11.10 -11.14 1.32
CA PHE A 217 10.06 -10.14 1.47
C PHE A 217 10.65 -8.73 1.66
N LEU A 218 11.56 -8.56 2.61
CA LEU A 218 12.22 -7.28 2.86
C LEU A 218 13.04 -6.77 1.67
N ARG A 219 13.63 -7.68 0.89
CA ARG A 219 14.37 -7.32 -0.32
C ARG A 219 13.44 -6.75 -1.38
N GLU A 220 12.29 -7.35 -1.59
CA GLU A 220 11.30 -6.89 -2.57
C GLU A 220 10.68 -5.56 -2.13
N LEU A 221 10.27 -5.42 -0.86
CA LEU A 221 9.80 -4.16 -0.31
C LEU A 221 10.83 -3.04 -0.50
N HIS A 222 12.11 -3.27 -0.16
CA HIS A 222 13.15 -2.27 -0.30
C HIS A 222 13.42 -1.87 -1.76
N ALA A 223 13.31 -2.83 -2.69
CA ALA A 223 13.51 -2.59 -4.12
C ALA A 223 12.31 -1.91 -4.78
N PHE A 224 11.14 -1.91 -4.13
CA PHE A 224 9.90 -1.38 -4.70
C PHE A 224 9.98 0.11 -4.96
N ASP A 225 9.72 0.50 -6.22
CA ASP A 225 9.71 1.90 -6.66
C ASP A 225 8.35 2.32 -7.30
N GLY A 226 7.39 1.40 -7.34
CA GLY A 226 6.07 1.63 -7.94
C GLY A 226 6.05 1.70 -9.46
N THR A 227 7.17 1.49 -10.15
CA THR A 227 7.23 1.59 -11.62
C THR A 227 6.77 0.32 -12.34
N GLY A 228 6.63 -0.79 -11.61
CA GLY A 228 6.29 -2.12 -12.16
C GLY A 228 7.40 -2.75 -13.00
N ARG A 229 8.65 -2.26 -12.88
CA ARG A 229 9.81 -2.82 -13.60
C ARG A 229 10.47 -3.98 -12.88
N GLY A 230 10.19 -4.15 -11.60
CA GLY A 230 10.69 -5.22 -10.74
C GLY A 230 9.57 -6.16 -10.32
N HIS A 231 9.93 -7.21 -9.58
CA HIS A 231 8.93 -8.03 -8.90
C HIS A 231 8.36 -7.24 -7.73
N ASP A 232 7.05 -7.12 -7.68
CA ASP A 232 6.31 -6.38 -6.64
C ASP A 232 5.08 -7.17 -6.13
N ASP A 233 5.00 -8.45 -6.46
CA ASP A 233 3.89 -9.33 -6.14
C ASP A 233 3.65 -9.43 -4.62
N GLN A 234 4.72 -9.50 -3.82
CA GLN A 234 4.63 -9.52 -2.36
C GLN A 234 4.21 -8.15 -1.80
N VAL A 235 4.62 -7.06 -2.45
CA VAL A 235 4.22 -5.70 -2.07
C VAL A 235 2.73 -5.49 -2.34
N ASP A 236 2.24 -5.90 -3.53
CA ASP A 236 0.83 -5.79 -3.90
C ASP A 236 -0.04 -6.64 -2.97
N ALA A 237 0.37 -7.88 -2.67
CA ALA A 237 -0.34 -8.73 -1.71
C ALA A 237 -0.34 -8.15 -0.29
N ALA A 238 0.79 -7.63 0.20
CA ALA A 238 0.88 -7.01 1.53
C ALA A 238 0.04 -5.73 1.62
N ALA A 239 0.10 -4.87 0.60
CA ALA A 239 -0.73 -3.67 0.52
C ALA A 239 -2.23 -4.01 0.46
N GLY A 240 -2.59 -5.09 -0.25
CA GLY A 240 -3.96 -5.63 -0.29
C GLY A 240 -4.44 -6.06 1.08
N ALA A 241 -3.69 -6.90 1.79
CA ALA A 241 -4.02 -7.36 3.13
C ALA A 241 -4.16 -6.19 4.12
N PHE A 242 -3.20 -5.26 4.08
CA PHE A 242 -3.23 -4.05 4.91
C PHE A 242 -4.51 -3.24 4.68
N ARG A 243 -4.88 -2.95 3.43
CA ARG A 243 -6.10 -2.19 3.11
C ARG A 243 -7.36 -2.84 3.67
N LYS A 244 -7.46 -4.19 3.62
CA LYS A 244 -8.61 -4.92 4.16
C LYS A 244 -8.72 -4.79 5.67
N LEU A 245 -7.59 -4.86 6.37
CA LEU A 245 -7.54 -4.69 7.81
C LEU A 245 -7.81 -3.25 8.24
N ALA A 246 -7.23 -2.28 7.53
CA ALA A 246 -7.41 -0.86 7.82
C ALA A 246 -8.86 -0.38 7.60
N ALA A 247 -9.55 -0.89 6.55
CA ALA A 247 -10.94 -0.56 6.26
C ALA A 247 -11.93 -1.13 7.29
N GLY A 248 -11.59 -2.21 7.97
CA GLY A 248 -12.44 -2.87 8.98
C GLY A 248 -12.26 -2.35 10.41
N GLY A 249 -11.28 -1.47 10.65
CA GLY A 249 -11.05 -0.84 11.95
C GLY A 249 -11.80 0.50 12.06
N ALA A 250 -12.43 0.79 13.20
CA ALA A 250 -12.93 2.13 13.47
C ALA A 250 -11.75 3.12 13.45
N PRO A 251 -11.89 4.32 12.86
CA PRO A 251 -10.81 5.32 12.83
C PRO A 251 -10.56 5.84 14.25
N GLY A 252 -9.64 5.20 14.95
CA GLY A 252 -9.07 5.71 16.18
C GLY A 252 -7.91 6.61 15.82
N ILE A 253 -8.07 7.93 15.97
CA ILE A 253 -6.95 8.87 15.92
C ILE A 253 -6.05 8.54 17.13
N ARG A 254 -4.88 7.94 16.89
CA ARG A 254 -3.85 7.80 17.91
C ARG A 254 -2.80 8.87 17.70
N VAL A 255 -2.66 9.75 18.67
CA VAL A 255 -1.54 10.68 18.75
C VAL A 255 -0.35 9.86 19.27
N ALA A 256 0.69 9.72 18.46
CA ALA A 256 1.96 9.16 18.89
C ALA A 256 2.56 10.06 19.98
N GLY A 257 2.82 9.52 21.17
CA GLY A 257 3.50 10.28 22.22
C GLY A 257 2.96 10.19 23.64
N ALA A 258 2.07 9.22 23.96
CA ALA A 258 1.72 8.97 25.36
C ALA A 258 2.57 7.81 25.90
N GLU A 259 3.65 8.14 26.61
CA GLU A 259 4.33 7.19 27.50
C GLU A 259 3.32 6.64 28.50
N ASP A 260 3.32 5.32 28.65
CA ASP A 260 2.48 4.57 29.59
C ASP A 260 2.88 4.93 31.03
N ARG A 261 2.31 6.00 31.57
CA ARG A 261 2.27 6.23 33.02
C ARG A 261 1.00 5.60 33.57
N ARG A 262 1.13 4.39 34.03
CA ARG A 262 0.16 3.79 34.95
C ARG A 262 0.19 4.58 36.23
N GLU A 263 -0.81 5.46 36.41
CA GLU A 263 -1.41 5.78 37.70
C GLU A 263 -2.63 6.69 37.50
N GLY A 264 -3.78 6.22 37.97
CA GLY A 264 -4.91 7.02 38.44
C GLY A 264 -5.71 7.85 37.43
N GLY A 265 -6.74 7.27 36.87
CA GLY A 265 -8.05 7.90 36.63
C GLY A 265 -8.11 9.24 35.90
N ALA A 266 -8.47 9.21 34.64
CA ALA A 266 -9.51 10.05 34.01
C ALA A 266 -9.59 9.75 32.50
N ARG A 267 -10.69 9.16 32.10
CA ARG A 267 -11.00 8.91 30.68
C ARG A 267 -11.49 10.21 30.06
N VAL A 268 -10.67 10.88 29.25
CA VAL A 268 -11.14 11.99 28.44
C VAL A 268 -11.74 11.42 27.16
N THR A 269 -13.06 11.44 27.05
CA THR A 269 -13.78 11.09 25.83
C THR A 269 -14.05 12.37 25.06
N ILE A 270 -13.35 12.61 23.95
CA ILE A 270 -13.68 13.69 23.02
C ILE A 270 -14.70 13.15 22.03
N ARG A 271 -15.98 13.56 22.16
CA ARG A 271 -16.99 13.33 21.14
C ARG A 271 -16.92 14.44 20.12
N VAL A 272 -16.52 14.12 18.90
CA VAL A 272 -16.71 15.03 17.75
C VAL A 272 -18.14 14.82 17.23
N ARG A 273 -18.99 15.81 17.40
CA ARG A 273 -20.33 15.82 16.82
C ARG A 273 -20.19 16.21 15.33
N ALA A 274 -20.54 15.30 14.43
CA ALA A 274 -20.78 15.67 13.05
C ALA A 274 -22.02 16.58 13.01
N GLY A 275 -21.83 17.83 12.61
CA GLY A 275 -22.93 18.77 12.39
C GLY A 275 -23.73 18.32 11.17
N GLY A 276 -24.94 17.83 11.40
CA GLY A 276 -25.95 17.76 10.36
C GLY A 276 -26.43 19.17 10.08
N GLY A 277 -26.29 19.62 8.84
CA GLY A 277 -26.95 20.81 8.30
C GLY A 277 -28.23 20.37 7.63
N ASP A 278 -29.35 20.67 8.29
CA ASP A 278 -30.65 20.83 7.62
C ASP A 278 -30.65 22.17 6.87
N GLN A 279 -30.99 22.17 5.65
CA GLN A 279 -31.95 22.85 4.78
C GLN A 279 -31.49 22.89 3.35
#